data_ee97923a66584d81303f9e28e32eada0
#
_entry.id   ee97923a66584d81303f9e28e32eada0
#
_cell.length_a   1.000
_cell.length_b   1.000
_cell.length_c   1.000
_cell.angle_alpha   90.00
_cell.angle_beta   90.00
_cell.angle_gamma   90.00
#
_symmetry.space_group_name_H-M   'P 1'
#
loop_
_entity.id
_entity.type
_entity.pdbx_description
1 polymer ?
#
loop_
_entity_poly.entity_id
_entity_poly.type
_entity_poly.pdbx_seq_one_letter_code
_entity_poly.pdbx_strand_id
1 'polypeptide(L)'
;MENRKVKVVEPNKGKHIAVAGDINTILASKEETGGTYSFIEAKVFPGGGPIPHIQTREHEGFYIIEGQITFNVDGQRIEAKPGTFVNVPPNVLHSFKNETNEAAKIIIVLSPAGMEHLFVEVGLESADNRVRPPPFSDAQKQKLSRLASKYGMEIRP
;
A
#
# COMPACT_ATOMS: atom_id res chain seq x y z
N MET A 1 26.15 9.88 7.27
CA MET A 1 25.71 9.78 8.68
C MET A 1 24.29 9.25 8.73
N GLU A 2 24.07 8.23 9.53
CA GLU A 2 22.71 7.76 9.79
C GLU A 2 21.88 8.88 10.43
N ASN A 3 20.68 9.05 9.91
CA ASN A 3 19.72 9.96 10.53
C ASN A 3 19.18 9.31 11.82
N ARG A 4 19.68 9.75 12.98
CA ARG A 4 19.27 9.21 14.28
C ARG A 4 18.12 9.99 14.91
N LYS A 5 17.29 10.63 14.11
CA LYS A 5 16.14 11.37 14.64
C LYS A 5 14.98 10.42 14.92
N VAL A 6 14.43 10.53 16.11
CA VAL A 6 13.14 9.93 16.42
C VAL A 6 12.07 10.66 15.64
N LYS A 7 11.21 9.90 14.95
CA LYS A 7 10.05 10.43 14.27
C LYS A 7 8.79 10.04 15.03
N VAL A 8 7.92 10.99 15.27
CA VAL A 8 6.59 10.74 15.85
C VAL A 8 5.56 11.26 14.87
N VAL A 9 4.59 10.41 14.53
CA VAL A 9 3.45 10.79 13.69
C VAL A 9 2.19 10.60 14.53
N GLU A 10 1.53 11.70 14.84
CA GLU A 10 0.28 11.69 15.61
C GLU A 10 -0.87 11.05 14.82
N PRO A 11 -1.93 10.58 15.50
CA PRO A 11 -3.08 9.97 14.81
C PRO A 11 -3.64 10.84 13.67
N ASN A 12 -3.91 10.21 12.53
CA ASN A 12 -4.44 10.84 11.31
C ASN A 12 -3.51 11.88 10.67
N LYS A 13 -2.27 11.96 11.11
CA LYS A 13 -1.21 12.78 10.50
C LYS A 13 -0.36 11.93 9.56
N GLY A 14 0.64 12.56 8.97
CA GLY A 14 1.49 11.92 7.97
C GLY A 14 1.09 12.34 6.56
N LYS A 15 1.75 11.76 5.57
CA LYS A 15 1.51 12.08 4.17
C LYS A 15 0.46 11.12 3.59
N HIS A 16 -0.72 11.65 3.29
CA HIS A 16 -1.84 10.89 2.74
C HIS A 16 -1.79 10.90 1.21
N ILE A 17 -1.72 9.73 0.61
CA ILE A 17 -1.66 9.57 -0.84
C ILE A 17 -2.83 8.70 -1.30
N ALA A 18 -3.67 9.27 -2.16
CA ALA A 18 -4.75 8.54 -2.82
C ALA A 18 -4.19 7.77 -4.02
N VAL A 19 -4.30 6.46 -3.99
CA VAL A 19 -3.87 5.59 -5.09
C VAL A 19 -4.72 4.32 -5.12
N ALA A 20 -5.13 3.87 -6.30
CA ALA A 20 -5.92 2.65 -6.51
C ALA A 20 -7.23 2.59 -5.69
N GLY A 21 -7.87 3.74 -5.44
CA GLY A 21 -9.11 3.83 -4.67
C GLY A 21 -8.91 3.81 -3.15
N ASP A 22 -7.66 3.83 -2.68
CA ASP A 22 -7.29 3.78 -1.28
C ASP A 22 -6.57 5.05 -0.86
N ILE A 23 -6.52 5.32 0.45
CA ILE A 23 -5.65 6.35 1.01
C ILE A 23 -4.51 5.65 1.76
N ASN A 24 -3.30 5.83 1.25
CA ASN A 24 -2.07 5.32 1.87
C ASN A 24 -1.40 6.45 2.64
N THR A 25 -1.31 6.32 3.95
CA THR A 25 -0.62 7.28 4.81
C THR A 25 0.77 6.77 5.11
N ILE A 26 1.78 7.46 4.61
CA ILE A 26 3.18 7.08 4.80
C ILE A 26 3.62 7.55 6.18
N LEU A 27 3.87 6.60 7.08
CA LEU A 27 4.31 6.88 8.45
C LEU A 27 5.83 6.82 8.57
N ALA A 28 6.48 5.95 7.81
CA ALA A 28 7.94 5.90 7.73
C ALA A 28 8.36 5.62 6.29
N SER A 29 9.28 6.42 5.77
CA SER A 29 9.80 6.32 4.41
C SER A 29 11.22 5.76 4.39
N LYS A 30 11.68 5.44 3.19
CA LYS A 30 13.06 5.01 2.92
C LYS A 30 14.10 5.95 3.52
N GLU A 31 13.90 7.25 3.36
CA GLU A 31 14.83 8.28 3.84
C GLU A 31 14.92 8.30 5.37
N GLU A 32 13.84 7.95 6.04
CA GLU A 32 13.74 7.99 7.50
C GLU A 32 14.25 6.72 8.17
N THR A 33 14.26 5.59 7.44
CA THR A 33 14.66 4.28 7.97
C THR A 33 16.01 3.79 7.44
N GLY A 34 16.71 4.62 6.68
CA GLY A 34 17.94 4.19 6.01
C GLY A 34 17.73 3.07 5.01
N GLY A 35 16.56 3.01 4.40
CA GLY A 35 16.21 2.00 3.40
C GLY A 35 15.76 0.65 3.98
N THR A 36 15.67 0.51 5.29
CA THR A 36 15.37 -0.78 5.94
C THR A 36 13.93 -1.19 5.74
N TYR A 37 12.99 -0.27 5.93
CA TYR A 37 11.56 -0.54 5.74
C TYR A 37 10.81 0.75 5.43
N SER A 38 9.63 0.61 4.85
CA SER A 38 8.61 1.64 4.87
C SER A 38 7.38 1.12 5.61
N PHE A 39 6.66 2.04 6.25
CA PHE A 39 5.50 1.70 7.08
C PHE A 39 4.33 2.59 6.67
N ILE A 40 3.23 1.97 6.27
CA ILE A 40 2.08 2.63 5.68
C ILE A 40 0.82 2.17 6.38
N GLU A 41 -0.05 3.12 6.73
CA GLU A 41 -1.42 2.84 7.13
C GLU A 41 -2.31 3.08 5.91
N ALA A 42 -2.99 2.05 5.45
CA ALA A 42 -3.87 2.15 4.30
C ALA A 42 -5.34 2.08 4.74
N LYS A 43 -6.13 3.03 4.28
CA LYS A 43 -7.58 2.97 4.35
C LYS A 43 -8.10 2.49 3.01
N VAL A 44 -8.68 1.30 3.02
CA VAL A 44 -9.16 0.62 1.81
C VAL A 44 -10.68 0.76 1.77
N PHE A 45 -11.16 1.58 0.87
CA PHE A 45 -12.60 1.80 0.71
C PHE A 45 -13.25 0.62 -0.03
N PRO A 46 -14.58 0.45 0.06
CA PRO A 46 -15.25 -0.61 -0.69
C PRO A 46 -14.88 -0.61 -2.16
N GLY A 47 -14.47 -1.77 -2.68
CA GLY A 47 -13.99 -1.95 -4.05
C GLY A 47 -12.52 -1.58 -4.27
N GLY A 48 -11.85 -0.98 -3.28
CA GLY A 48 -10.44 -0.59 -3.38
C GLY A 48 -9.49 -1.77 -3.29
N GLY A 49 -8.26 -1.52 -3.68
CA GLY A 49 -7.16 -2.47 -3.70
C GLY A 49 -6.46 -2.52 -5.05
N PRO A 50 -5.19 -2.93 -5.08
CA PRO A 50 -4.42 -2.99 -6.30
C PRO A 50 -4.81 -4.19 -7.16
N ILE A 51 -4.61 -4.05 -8.47
CA ILE A 51 -4.72 -5.18 -9.41
C ILE A 51 -3.58 -6.19 -9.19
N PRO A 52 -3.68 -7.42 -9.71
CA PRO A 52 -2.63 -8.43 -9.58
C PRO A 52 -1.28 -7.94 -10.07
N HIS A 53 -0.25 -8.15 -9.27
CA HIS A 53 1.12 -7.71 -9.54
C HIS A 53 2.14 -8.56 -8.79
N ILE A 54 3.38 -8.42 -9.22
CA ILE A 54 4.55 -9.03 -8.57
C ILE A 54 5.47 -7.89 -8.14
N GLN A 55 5.97 -7.95 -6.92
CA GLN A 55 7.04 -7.09 -6.43
C GLN A 55 8.31 -7.91 -6.33
N THR A 56 9.36 -7.50 -7.05
CA THR A 56 10.57 -8.32 -7.19
C THR A 56 11.62 -8.06 -6.13
N ARG A 57 11.48 -7.01 -5.33
CA ARG A 57 12.53 -6.53 -4.42
C ARG A 57 12.22 -6.73 -2.96
N GLU A 58 10.97 -6.49 -2.55
CA GLU A 58 10.61 -6.43 -1.13
C GLU A 58 9.67 -7.54 -0.69
N HIS A 59 9.74 -7.84 0.59
CA HIS A 59 8.63 -8.45 1.32
C HIS A 59 7.58 -7.38 1.55
N GLU A 60 6.32 -7.75 1.47
CA GLU A 60 5.20 -6.90 1.83
C GLU A 60 4.36 -7.61 2.89
N GLY A 61 4.36 -7.06 4.09
CA GLY A 61 3.55 -7.57 5.20
C GLY A 61 2.30 -6.73 5.37
N PHE A 62 1.18 -7.40 5.60
CA PHE A 62 -0.13 -6.77 5.81
C PHE A 62 -0.69 -7.20 7.15
N TYR A 63 -1.14 -6.24 7.95
CA TYR A 63 -1.82 -6.52 9.21
C TYR A 63 -3.17 -5.80 9.23
N ILE A 64 -4.24 -6.54 9.43
CA ILE A 64 -5.60 -6.00 9.38
C ILE A 64 -5.95 -5.42 10.76
N ILE A 65 -6.30 -4.13 10.80
CA ILE A 65 -6.71 -3.42 12.01
C ILE A 65 -8.23 -3.39 12.14
N GLU A 66 -8.92 -2.99 11.04
CA GLU A 66 -10.38 -2.87 11.00
C GLU A 66 -10.90 -3.36 9.66
N GLY A 67 -12.11 -3.90 9.66
CA GLY A 67 -12.75 -4.37 8.43
C GLY A 67 -12.23 -5.72 7.97
N GLN A 68 -12.46 -6.02 6.71
CA GLN A 68 -12.05 -7.29 6.10
C GLN A 68 -11.48 -7.03 4.71
N ILE A 69 -10.39 -7.71 4.40
CA ILE A 69 -9.74 -7.64 3.09
C ILE A 69 -9.65 -9.05 2.52
N THR A 70 -9.97 -9.18 1.25
CA THR A 70 -9.76 -10.43 0.50
C THR A 70 -8.47 -10.34 -0.28
N PHE A 71 -7.51 -11.21 0.03
CA PHE A 71 -6.25 -11.35 -0.69
C PHE A 71 -6.35 -12.49 -1.69
N ASN A 72 -5.70 -12.32 -2.83
CA ASN A 72 -5.36 -13.41 -3.74
C ASN A 72 -3.85 -13.49 -3.81
N VAL A 73 -3.28 -14.56 -3.29
CA VAL A 73 -1.84 -14.75 -3.21
C VAL A 73 -1.51 -16.09 -3.87
N ASP A 74 -0.78 -16.03 -4.97
CA ASP A 74 -0.39 -17.21 -5.74
C ASP A 74 -1.58 -18.13 -6.06
N GLY A 75 -2.70 -17.52 -6.48
CA GLY A 75 -3.95 -18.22 -6.80
C GLY A 75 -4.80 -18.63 -5.60
N GLN A 76 -4.34 -18.38 -4.38
CA GLN A 76 -5.09 -18.72 -3.16
C GLN A 76 -5.86 -17.49 -2.66
N ARG A 77 -7.16 -17.69 -2.43
CA ARG A 77 -8.04 -16.67 -1.85
C ARG A 77 -7.96 -16.72 -0.32
N ILE A 78 -7.69 -15.57 0.31
CA ILE A 78 -7.59 -15.44 1.76
C ILE A 78 -8.52 -14.30 2.22
N GLU A 79 -9.49 -14.62 3.06
CA GLU A 79 -10.34 -13.61 3.71
C GLU A 79 -9.70 -13.23 5.04
N ALA A 80 -9.14 -12.02 5.10
CA ALA A 80 -8.39 -11.54 6.26
C ALA A 80 -9.24 -10.62 7.14
N LYS A 81 -9.46 -11.06 8.37
CA LYS A 81 -10.19 -10.34 9.43
C LYS A 81 -9.22 -9.54 10.30
N PRO A 82 -9.71 -8.61 11.15
CA PRO A 82 -8.85 -7.93 12.12
C PRO A 82 -7.99 -8.91 12.93
N GLY A 83 -6.70 -8.61 13.03
CA GLY A 83 -5.72 -9.48 13.66
C GLY A 83 -5.04 -10.48 12.74
N THR A 84 -5.47 -10.59 11.47
CA THR A 84 -4.80 -11.44 10.48
C THR A 84 -3.55 -10.76 9.95
N PHE A 85 -2.47 -11.52 9.84
CA PHE A 85 -1.24 -11.09 9.19
C PHE A 85 -0.99 -11.91 7.94
N VAL A 86 -0.69 -11.23 6.83
CA VAL A 86 -0.32 -11.85 5.56
C VAL A 86 1.02 -11.29 5.14
N ASN A 87 2.02 -12.14 4.94
CA ASN A 87 3.30 -11.73 4.37
C ASN A 87 3.46 -12.28 2.96
N VAL A 88 3.70 -11.39 2.02
CA VAL A 88 3.96 -11.75 0.62
C VAL A 88 5.45 -11.58 0.36
N PRO A 89 6.19 -12.67 0.14
CA PRO A 89 7.62 -12.59 -0.23
C PRO A 89 7.81 -11.97 -1.62
N PRO A 90 9.05 -11.57 -1.95
CA PRO A 90 9.35 -11.13 -3.32
C PRO A 90 8.99 -12.20 -4.36
N ASN A 91 8.60 -11.74 -5.54
CA ASN A 91 8.30 -12.57 -6.71
C ASN A 91 7.03 -13.41 -6.61
N VAL A 92 6.14 -13.11 -5.67
CA VAL A 92 4.84 -13.79 -5.55
C VAL A 92 3.73 -12.92 -6.11
N LEU A 93 2.93 -13.48 -7.02
CA LEU A 93 1.78 -12.82 -7.60
C LEU A 93 0.71 -12.59 -6.52
N HIS A 94 0.28 -11.37 -6.35
CA HIS A 94 -0.73 -11.04 -5.34
C HIS A 94 -1.56 -9.83 -5.70
N SER A 95 -2.72 -9.75 -5.08
CA SER A 95 -3.62 -8.61 -5.09
C SER A 95 -4.48 -8.65 -3.83
N PHE A 96 -5.15 -7.55 -3.54
CA PHE A 96 -6.19 -7.56 -2.52
C PHE A 96 -7.34 -6.64 -2.92
N LYS A 97 -8.48 -6.86 -2.31
CA LYS A 97 -9.68 -6.06 -2.55
C LYS A 97 -10.54 -6.01 -1.30
N ASN A 98 -11.13 -4.85 -1.07
CA ASN A 98 -12.21 -4.73 -0.09
C ASN A 98 -13.53 -5.08 -0.77
N GLU A 99 -14.02 -6.30 -0.55
CA GLU A 99 -15.29 -6.79 -1.12
C GLU A 99 -16.50 -6.49 -0.21
N THR A 100 -16.27 -5.75 0.88
CA THR A 100 -17.33 -5.39 1.83
C THR A 100 -17.92 -4.01 1.54
N ASN A 101 -18.93 -3.62 2.30
CA ASN A 101 -19.57 -2.30 2.20
C ASN A 101 -18.98 -1.27 3.15
N GLU A 102 -17.96 -1.63 3.93
CA GLU A 102 -17.33 -0.76 4.91
C GLU A 102 -15.84 -0.58 4.60
N ALA A 103 -15.29 0.58 4.94
CA ALA A 103 -13.86 0.80 4.80
C ALA A 103 -13.06 -0.11 5.75
N ALA A 104 -11.92 -0.57 5.29
CA ALA A 104 -10.96 -1.33 6.10
C ALA A 104 -9.73 -0.47 6.39
N LYS A 105 -9.07 -0.77 7.50
CA LYS A 105 -7.78 -0.18 7.86
C LYS A 105 -6.76 -1.30 7.98
N ILE A 106 -5.66 -1.17 7.25
CA ILE A 106 -4.58 -2.13 7.25
C ILE A 106 -3.24 -1.44 7.44
N ILE A 107 -2.29 -2.14 8.03
CA ILE A 107 -0.90 -1.72 8.08
C ILE A 107 -0.15 -2.48 6.98
N ILE A 108 0.69 -1.76 6.25
CA ILE A 108 1.56 -2.32 5.20
C ILE A 108 3.00 -2.03 5.58
N VAL A 109 3.82 -3.07 5.66
CA VAL A 109 5.26 -2.96 5.88
C VAL A 109 5.98 -3.48 4.65
N LEU A 110 6.86 -2.67 4.10
CA LEU A 110 7.69 -3.01 2.94
C LEU A 110 9.15 -3.04 3.36
N SER A 111 9.83 -4.14 3.10
CA SER A 111 11.26 -4.29 3.42
C SER A 111 11.99 -5.02 2.29
N PRO A 112 13.03 -4.40 1.70
CA PRO A 112 13.51 -3.04 1.91
C PRO A 112 12.50 -1.97 1.51
N ALA A 113 12.73 -0.74 1.97
CA ALA A 113 11.88 0.41 1.65
C ALA A 113 12.06 0.86 0.20
N GLY A 114 11.12 1.69 -0.28
CA GLY A 114 11.21 2.37 -1.58
C GLY A 114 9.94 2.37 -2.40
N MET A 115 9.08 1.38 -2.23
CA MET A 115 7.81 1.28 -3.00
C MET A 115 6.87 2.47 -2.73
N GLU A 116 6.95 3.09 -1.56
CA GLU A 116 6.17 4.28 -1.22
C GLU A 116 6.41 5.42 -2.19
N HIS A 117 7.58 5.49 -2.80
CA HIS A 117 7.88 6.52 -3.81
C HIS A 117 7.04 6.34 -5.08
N LEU A 118 6.73 5.10 -5.45
CA LEU A 118 5.81 4.83 -6.56
C LEU A 118 4.41 5.37 -6.24
N PHE A 119 3.93 5.16 -5.02
CA PHE A 119 2.63 5.67 -4.59
C PHE A 119 2.58 7.20 -4.67
N VAL A 120 3.65 7.87 -4.24
CA VAL A 120 3.76 9.35 -4.32
C VAL A 120 3.77 9.82 -5.77
N GLU A 121 4.50 9.15 -6.65
CA GLU A 121 4.61 9.55 -8.07
C GLU A 121 3.31 9.34 -8.83
N VAL A 122 2.56 8.27 -8.53
CA VAL A 122 1.33 7.90 -9.26
C VAL A 122 0.08 8.50 -8.62
N GLY A 123 0.06 8.58 -7.30
CA GLY A 123 -1.10 9.00 -6.53
C GLY A 123 -1.31 10.50 -6.48
N LEU A 124 -2.35 10.90 -5.77
CA LEU A 124 -2.67 12.29 -5.50
C LEU A 124 -2.61 12.52 -4.00
N GLU A 125 -1.94 13.60 -3.60
CA GLU A 125 -1.89 13.98 -2.18
C GLU A 125 -3.29 14.39 -1.70
N SER A 126 -3.68 13.87 -0.54
CA SER A 126 -4.97 14.15 0.09
C SER A 126 -4.74 14.81 1.45
N ALA A 127 -5.56 15.79 1.79
CA ALA A 127 -5.50 16.44 3.11
C ALA A 127 -6.14 15.59 4.22
N ASP A 128 -7.02 14.65 3.88
CA ASP A 128 -7.80 13.88 4.85
C ASP A 128 -7.86 12.41 4.42
N ASN A 129 -7.44 11.51 5.33
CA ASN A 129 -7.49 10.06 5.10
C ASN A 129 -8.85 9.43 5.37
N ARG A 130 -9.84 10.22 5.76
CA ARG A 130 -11.21 9.75 6.07
C ARG A 130 -12.17 9.91 4.90
N VAL A 131 -11.78 10.66 3.90
CA VAL A 131 -12.61 10.98 2.73
C VAL A 131 -12.23 10.05 1.58
N ARG A 132 -13.23 9.35 1.03
CA ARG A 132 -13.02 8.47 -0.12
C ARG A 132 -12.45 9.27 -1.29
N PRO A 133 -11.33 8.82 -1.87
CA PRO A 133 -10.74 9.52 -3.01
C PRO A 133 -11.57 9.33 -4.27
N PRO A 134 -11.35 10.19 -5.29
CA PRO A 134 -11.90 9.94 -6.62
C PRO A 134 -11.44 8.59 -7.17
N PRO A 135 -12.17 7.99 -8.12
CA PRO A 135 -11.73 6.78 -8.78
C PRO A 135 -10.34 6.93 -9.40
N PHE A 136 -9.57 5.84 -9.39
CA PHE A 136 -8.24 5.80 -10.00
C PHE A 136 -8.38 6.03 -11.50
N SER A 137 -7.85 7.14 -12.00
CA SER A 137 -8.06 7.58 -13.38
C SER A 137 -7.24 6.75 -14.38
N ASP A 138 -7.66 6.77 -15.64
CA ASP A 138 -6.92 6.12 -16.72
C ASP A 138 -5.51 6.71 -16.87
N ALA A 139 -5.35 8.02 -16.68
CA ALA A 139 -4.05 8.68 -16.68
C ALA A 139 -3.14 8.16 -15.58
N GLN A 140 -3.67 7.95 -14.37
CA GLN A 140 -2.93 7.38 -13.25
C GLN A 140 -2.56 5.91 -13.50
N LYS A 141 -3.46 5.11 -14.09
CA LYS A 141 -3.19 3.73 -14.49
C LYS A 141 -2.06 3.64 -15.52
N GLN A 142 -2.06 4.53 -16.51
CA GLN A 142 -1.01 4.61 -17.50
C GLN A 142 0.33 5.01 -16.86
N LYS A 143 0.31 5.96 -15.95
CA LYS A 143 1.51 6.38 -15.22
C LYS A 143 2.07 5.25 -14.38
N LEU A 144 1.21 4.50 -13.69
CA LEU A 144 1.60 3.31 -12.94
C LEU A 144 2.28 2.29 -13.87
N SER A 145 1.70 2.01 -15.03
CA SER A 145 2.28 1.06 -16.00
C SER A 145 3.64 1.49 -16.48
N ARG A 146 3.87 2.79 -16.69
CA ARG A 146 5.19 3.31 -17.10
C ARG A 146 6.24 3.24 -16.00
N LEU A 147 5.85 3.44 -14.75
CA LEU A 147 6.77 3.56 -13.64
C LEU A 147 7.00 2.24 -12.88
N ALA A 148 6.13 1.26 -13.07
CA ALA A 148 6.16 0.01 -12.30
C ALA A 148 7.54 -0.65 -12.32
N SER A 149 8.15 -0.81 -13.48
CA SER A 149 9.45 -1.48 -13.62
C SER A 149 10.59 -0.77 -12.89
N LYS A 150 10.53 0.56 -12.81
CA LYS A 150 11.51 1.36 -12.05
C LYS A 150 11.55 0.94 -10.57
N TYR A 151 10.43 0.53 -10.03
CA TYR A 151 10.29 0.11 -8.64
C TYR A 151 10.28 -1.41 -8.47
N GLY A 152 10.61 -2.16 -9.52
CA GLY A 152 10.62 -3.62 -9.46
C GLY A 152 9.23 -4.25 -9.41
N MET A 153 8.21 -3.55 -9.84
CA MET A 153 6.84 -4.06 -9.92
C MET A 153 6.51 -4.53 -11.32
N GLU A 154 5.89 -5.70 -11.42
CA GLU A 154 5.34 -6.25 -12.66
C GLU A 154 3.82 -6.36 -12.51
N ILE A 155 3.08 -5.68 -13.40
CA ILE A 155 1.61 -5.73 -13.39
C ILE A 155 1.16 -6.94 -14.21
N ARG A 156 0.24 -7.71 -13.65
CA ARG A 156 -0.33 -8.93 -14.25
C ARG A 156 -1.85 -8.82 -14.28
N PRO A 157 -2.42 -8.13 -15.26
CA PRO A 157 -3.88 -7.93 -15.34
C PRO A 157 -4.64 -9.23 -15.56
#